data_99bae24e09996332700586a2ed549a7f
#
_entry.id   99bae24e09996332700586a2ed549a7f
#
_cell.length_a   1.000
_cell.length_b   1.000
_cell.length_c   1.000
_cell.angle_alpha   90.00
_cell.angle_beta   90.00
_cell.angle_gamma   90.00
#
_symmetry.space_group_name_H-M   'P 1'
#
loop_
_entity.id
_entity.type
_entity.pdbx_description
1 polymer ?
#
loop_
_entity_poly.entity_id
_entity_poly.type
_entity_poly.pdbx_seq_one_letter_code
_entity_poly.pdbx_strand_id
1 'polypeptide(L)'
;IQTLEGDISNKEADIASTQTNLEKAKNAKTKQYEAMKKRIQYLYEKGGDDAWFQMMLNAENLSDLLTKAEYTQKTYEQDIKSLEKYSNTIQQVANLEAQYTQEKAELEGMKQEYEAESQNLQAQLDEKRATSADYDNEIAYAQQQATDYANLLAEQTAELQRLEAERIAAEEEARRQAEAEAAARAQAEAEEEAEKEAAADGEE
;
A
#
# COMPACT_ATOMS: atom_id res chain seq x y z
N ILE A 1 -3.67 1.77 1.04
CA ILE A 1 -3.20 2.38 2.30
C ILE A 1 -2.92 3.86 2.12
N GLN A 2 -2.00 4.31 1.27
CA GLN A 2 -1.69 5.74 1.09
C GLN A 2 -2.90 6.62 0.76
N THR A 3 -3.83 6.12 -0.08
CA THR A 3 -5.08 6.82 -0.39
C THR A 3 -5.94 6.97 0.86
N LEU A 4 -6.08 5.90 1.63
CA LEU A 4 -6.89 5.87 2.85
C LEU A 4 -6.29 6.76 3.96
N GLU A 5 -4.95 6.82 4.09
CA GLU A 5 -4.26 7.79 4.96
C GLU A 5 -4.56 9.24 4.56
N GLY A 6 -4.55 9.52 3.25
CA GLY A 6 -4.91 10.83 2.73
C GLY A 6 -6.36 11.20 3.03
N ASP A 7 -7.28 10.26 2.84
CA ASP A 7 -8.71 10.46 3.12
C ASP A 7 -8.98 10.66 4.61
N ILE A 8 -8.31 9.91 5.49
CA ILE A 8 -8.36 10.09 6.96
C ILE A 8 -7.87 11.49 7.32
N SER A 9 -6.74 11.94 6.78
CA SER A 9 -6.19 13.27 7.05
C SER A 9 -7.12 14.39 6.60
N ASN A 10 -7.74 14.26 5.42
CA ASN A 10 -8.74 15.21 4.92
C ASN A 10 -9.97 15.24 5.83
N LYS A 11 -10.48 14.09 6.24
CA LYS A 11 -11.63 14.00 7.15
C LYS A 11 -11.33 14.63 8.52
N GLU A 12 -10.12 14.46 9.05
CA GLU A 12 -9.68 15.12 10.30
C GLU A 12 -9.67 16.64 10.16
N ALA A 13 -9.23 17.18 9.01
CA ALA A 13 -9.26 18.62 8.74
C ALA A 13 -10.71 19.14 8.62
N ASP A 14 -11.60 18.40 7.97
CA ASP A 14 -13.02 18.75 7.87
C ASP A 14 -13.68 18.79 9.25
N ILE A 15 -13.44 17.78 10.09
CA ILE A 15 -13.92 17.73 11.47
C ILE A 15 -13.42 18.94 12.28
N ALA A 16 -12.15 19.32 12.16
CA ALA A 16 -11.60 20.49 12.85
C ALA A 16 -12.28 21.81 12.39
N SER A 17 -12.59 21.91 11.10
CA SER A 17 -13.34 23.03 10.52
C SER A 17 -14.78 23.07 11.04
N THR A 18 -15.48 21.94 11.02
CA THR A 18 -16.85 21.81 11.55
C THR A 18 -16.90 22.14 13.03
N GLN A 19 -15.93 21.68 13.84
CA GLN A 19 -15.82 22.01 15.24
C GLN A 19 -15.65 23.52 15.47
N THR A 20 -14.77 24.15 14.70
CA THR A 20 -14.56 25.61 14.77
C THR A 20 -15.84 26.38 14.44
N ASN A 21 -16.57 25.96 13.42
CA ASN A 21 -17.84 26.58 13.02
C ASN A 21 -18.93 26.36 14.08
N LEU A 22 -18.97 25.17 14.68
CA LEU A 22 -19.88 24.86 15.77
C LEU A 22 -19.64 25.75 17.00
N GLU A 23 -18.38 25.93 17.39
CA GLU A 23 -18.02 26.83 18.50
C GLU A 23 -18.40 28.28 18.22
N LYS A 24 -18.15 28.78 17.00
CA LYS A 24 -18.57 30.11 16.57
C LYS A 24 -20.11 30.26 16.65
N ALA A 25 -20.85 29.28 16.16
CA ALA A 25 -22.31 29.27 16.20
C ALA A 25 -22.86 29.21 17.65
N LYS A 26 -22.25 28.41 18.52
CA LYS A 26 -22.61 28.35 19.96
C LYS A 26 -22.34 29.68 20.66
N ASN A 27 -21.21 30.31 20.40
CA ASN A 27 -20.88 31.62 20.92
C ASN A 27 -21.85 32.70 20.42
N ALA A 28 -22.21 32.66 19.13
CA ALA A 28 -23.21 33.56 18.56
C ALA A 28 -24.59 33.37 19.21
N LYS A 29 -25.01 32.12 19.40
CA LYS A 29 -26.25 31.75 20.10
C LYS A 29 -26.29 32.33 21.51
N THR A 30 -25.21 32.18 22.28
CA THR A 30 -25.12 32.69 23.65
C THR A 30 -25.18 34.23 23.69
N LYS A 31 -24.43 34.91 22.81
CA LYS A 31 -24.46 36.36 22.69
C LYS A 31 -25.85 36.90 22.32
N GLN A 32 -26.52 36.26 21.39
CA GLN A 32 -27.87 36.62 20.98
C GLN A 32 -28.88 36.41 22.11
N TYR A 33 -28.78 35.29 22.82
CA TYR A 33 -29.61 35.00 23.98
C TYR A 33 -29.46 36.05 25.06
N GLU A 34 -28.25 36.40 25.43
CA GLU A 34 -27.98 37.44 26.45
C GLU A 34 -28.44 38.84 26.01
N ALA A 35 -28.29 39.18 24.73
CA ALA A 35 -28.83 40.41 24.17
C ALA A 35 -30.36 40.47 24.24
N MET A 36 -31.04 39.36 23.85
CA MET A 36 -32.50 39.24 23.97
C MET A 36 -32.98 39.31 25.40
N LYS A 37 -32.29 38.60 26.34
CA LYS A 37 -32.61 38.64 27.77
C LYS A 37 -32.58 40.06 28.31
N LYS A 38 -31.48 40.81 28.03
CA LYS A 38 -31.37 42.22 28.41
C LYS A 38 -32.46 43.06 27.78
N ARG A 39 -32.85 42.79 26.56
CA ARG A 39 -33.94 43.50 25.86
C ARG A 39 -35.28 43.24 26.53
N ILE A 40 -35.61 41.99 26.87
CA ILE A 40 -36.84 41.62 27.58
C ILE A 40 -36.86 42.27 28.98
N GLN A 41 -35.74 42.26 29.71
CA GLN A 41 -35.62 42.91 31.01
C GLN A 41 -35.89 44.41 30.89
N TYR A 42 -35.28 45.06 29.90
CA TYR A 42 -35.53 46.50 29.64
C TYR A 42 -37.00 46.81 29.34
N LEU A 43 -37.64 46.01 28.51
CA LEU A 43 -39.08 46.18 28.21
C LEU A 43 -39.94 45.99 29.46
N TYR A 44 -39.65 44.99 30.27
CA TYR A 44 -40.35 44.73 31.52
C TYR A 44 -40.17 45.89 32.55
N GLU A 45 -38.92 46.33 32.76
CA GLU A 45 -38.60 47.42 33.69
C GLU A 45 -39.17 48.78 33.29
N LYS A 46 -39.35 48.98 31.96
CA LYS A 46 -39.93 50.22 31.45
C LYS A 46 -41.46 50.19 31.33
N GLY A 47 -42.11 49.14 31.83
CA GLY A 47 -43.56 49.01 31.87
C GLY A 47 -44.22 48.45 30.61
N GLY A 48 -43.42 47.81 29.71
CA GLY A 48 -43.93 47.07 28.54
C GLY A 48 -44.81 47.97 27.63
N ASP A 49 -46.00 47.49 27.26
CA ASP A 49 -46.97 48.17 26.40
C ASP A 49 -47.48 49.49 27.04
N ASP A 50 -47.55 49.59 28.36
CA ASP A 50 -47.95 50.78 29.08
C ASP A 50 -46.92 51.91 28.89
N ALA A 51 -45.60 51.58 28.86
CA ALA A 51 -44.54 52.59 28.61
C ALA A 51 -44.64 53.17 27.19
N TRP A 52 -44.98 52.38 26.19
CA TRP A 52 -45.22 52.82 24.81
C TRP A 52 -46.44 53.79 24.78
N PHE A 53 -47.53 53.39 25.43
CA PHE A 53 -48.72 54.20 25.49
C PHE A 53 -48.48 55.55 26.22
N GLN A 54 -47.77 55.54 27.35
CA GLN A 54 -47.34 56.75 28.05
C GLN A 54 -46.43 57.65 27.22
N MET A 55 -45.49 57.06 26.46
CA MET A 55 -44.63 57.82 25.54
C MET A 55 -45.43 58.50 24.44
N MET A 56 -46.46 57.86 23.91
CA MET A 56 -47.38 58.43 22.93
C MET A 56 -48.25 59.54 23.53
N LEU A 57 -48.79 59.33 24.71
CA LEU A 57 -49.58 60.33 25.42
C LEU A 57 -48.78 61.59 25.79
N ASN A 58 -47.47 61.47 26.02
CA ASN A 58 -46.59 62.60 26.32
C ASN A 58 -45.99 63.24 25.05
N ALA A 59 -46.60 63.06 23.88
CA ALA A 59 -46.21 63.75 22.64
C ALA A 59 -46.64 65.20 22.70
N GLU A 60 -45.71 66.13 22.42
CA GLU A 60 -45.97 67.58 22.47
C GLU A 60 -46.81 68.05 21.27
N ASN A 61 -46.75 67.37 20.17
CA ASN A 61 -47.49 67.67 18.94
C ASN A 61 -47.61 66.44 18.02
N LEU A 62 -48.36 66.55 16.94
CA LEU A 62 -48.61 65.45 15.99
C LEU A 62 -47.34 64.95 15.33
N SER A 63 -46.37 65.81 15.04
CA SER A 63 -45.08 65.43 14.46
C SER A 63 -44.23 64.60 15.45
N ASP A 64 -44.22 64.99 16.69
CA ASP A 64 -43.54 64.24 17.78
C ASP A 64 -44.22 62.87 18.02
N LEU A 65 -45.57 62.86 17.98
CA LEU A 65 -46.35 61.62 18.07
C LEU A 65 -45.99 60.65 16.94
N LEU A 66 -45.94 61.11 15.68
CA LEU A 66 -45.59 60.29 14.52
C LEU A 66 -44.13 59.78 14.62
N THR A 67 -43.20 60.60 15.04
CA THR A 67 -41.81 60.23 15.25
C THR A 67 -41.66 59.14 16.32
N LYS A 68 -42.37 59.27 17.43
CA LYS A 68 -42.38 58.25 18.50
C LYS A 68 -43.04 56.97 18.07
N ALA A 69 -44.14 57.04 17.28
CA ALA A 69 -44.80 55.87 16.71
C ALA A 69 -43.85 55.12 15.74
N GLU A 70 -43.19 55.85 14.82
CA GLU A 70 -42.21 55.27 13.89
C GLU A 70 -41.00 54.64 14.61
N TYR A 71 -40.50 55.29 15.63
CA TYR A 71 -39.41 54.76 16.43
C TYR A 71 -39.84 53.43 17.11
N THR A 72 -41.04 53.36 17.65
CA THR A 72 -41.57 52.16 18.28
C THR A 72 -41.75 51.03 17.25
N GLN A 73 -42.32 51.33 16.09
CA GLN A 73 -42.45 50.34 15.02
C GLN A 73 -41.10 49.79 14.60
N LYS A 74 -40.09 50.63 14.36
CA LYS A 74 -38.73 50.19 14.00
C LYS A 74 -38.11 49.33 15.09
N THR A 75 -38.39 49.62 16.34
CA THR A 75 -37.87 48.83 17.47
C THR A 75 -38.50 47.44 17.51
N TYR A 76 -39.80 47.30 17.31
CA TYR A 76 -40.49 46.02 17.20
C TYR A 76 -39.98 45.18 16.00
N GLU A 77 -39.82 45.83 14.84
CA GLU A 77 -39.25 45.16 13.67
C GLU A 77 -37.84 44.61 13.93
N GLN A 78 -37.00 45.37 14.68
CA GLN A 78 -35.67 44.95 15.06
C GLN A 78 -35.70 43.78 16.07
N ASP A 79 -36.63 43.77 17.01
CA ASP A 79 -36.83 42.70 17.95
C ASP A 79 -37.26 41.41 17.26
N ILE A 80 -38.18 41.47 16.28
CA ILE A 80 -38.59 40.32 15.44
C ILE A 80 -37.40 39.78 14.67
N LYS A 81 -36.62 40.62 13.97
CA LYS A 81 -35.40 40.21 13.26
C LYS A 81 -34.39 39.55 14.19
N SER A 82 -34.25 40.04 15.43
CA SER A 82 -33.35 39.45 16.41
C SER A 82 -33.80 38.08 16.86
N LEU A 83 -35.09 37.85 17.03
CA LEU A 83 -35.70 36.55 17.34
C LEU A 83 -35.53 35.56 16.17
N GLU A 84 -35.79 35.98 14.95
CA GLU A 84 -35.58 35.17 13.76
C GLU A 84 -34.09 34.76 13.63
N LYS A 85 -33.18 35.70 13.81
CA LYS A 85 -31.74 35.43 13.80
C LYS A 85 -31.35 34.43 14.88
N TYR A 86 -31.90 34.54 16.06
CA TYR A 86 -31.65 33.59 17.15
C TYR A 86 -32.18 32.19 16.82
N SER A 87 -33.41 32.11 16.29
CA SER A 87 -34.02 30.85 15.84
C SER A 87 -33.17 30.18 14.78
N ASN A 88 -32.71 30.93 13.78
CA ASN A 88 -31.86 30.42 12.72
C ASN A 88 -30.49 29.94 13.27
N THR A 89 -29.95 30.65 14.26
CA THR A 89 -28.69 30.24 14.91
C THR A 89 -28.86 28.94 15.72
N ILE A 90 -30.00 28.75 16.39
CA ILE A 90 -30.33 27.46 17.06
C ILE A 90 -30.34 26.33 16.07
N GLN A 91 -31.01 26.50 14.93
CA GLN A 91 -31.05 25.48 13.87
C GLN A 91 -29.68 25.20 13.30
N GLN A 92 -28.88 26.24 13.07
CA GLN A 92 -27.50 26.08 12.61
C GLN A 92 -26.65 25.29 13.59
N VAL A 93 -26.75 25.57 14.90
CA VAL A 93 -26.04 24.81 15.94
C VAL A 93 -26.45 23.33 15.90
N ALA A 94 -27.76 23.05 15.83
CA ALA A 94 -28.25 21.67 15.76
C ALA A 94 -27.72 20.92 14.53
N ASN A 95 -27.72 21.57 13.37
CA ASN A 95 -27.21 20.98 12.13
C ASN A 95 -25.70 20.68 12.22
N LEU A 96 -24.93 21.65 12.74
CA LEU A 96 -23.47 21.48 12.93
C LEU A 96 -23.14 20.40 13.96
N GLU A 97 -23.91 20.26 15.03
CA GLU A 97 -23.74 19.18 16.01
C GLU A 97 -24.01 17.80 15.39
N ALA A 98 -25.05 17.68 14.58
CA ALA A 98 -25.37 16.45 13.86
C ALA A 98 -24.25 16.10 12.86
N GLN A 99 -23.82 17.10 12.06
CA GLN A 99 -22.71 16.94 11.11
C GLN A 99 -21.42 16.51 11.80
N TYR A 100 -21.02 17.18 12.86
CA TYR A 100 -19.81 16.84 13.63
C TYR A 100 -19.85 15.41 14.17
N THR A 101 -21.01 14.97 14.67
CA THR A 101 -21.19 13.61 15.19
C THR A 101 -21.07 12.58 14.06
N GLN A 102 -21.69 12.85 12.91
CA GLN A 102 -21.61 11.99 11.74
C GLN A 102 -20.18 11.89 11.21
N GLU A 103 -19.50 13.02 11.03
CA GLU A 103 -18.11 13.07 10.54
C GLU A 103 -17.16 12.28 11.45
N LYS A 104 -17.36 12.35 12.77
CA LYS A 104 -16.59 11.54 13.73
C LYS A 104 -16.84 10.05 13.60
N ALA A 105 -18.08 9.64 13.39
CA ALA A 105 -18.42 8.24 13.19
C ALA A 105 -17.82 7.69 11.87
N GLU A 106 -17.86 8.49 10.80
CA GLU A 106 -17.23 8.15 9.53
C GLU A 106 -15.72 8.02 9.67
N LEU A 107 -15.05 8.94 10.37
CA LEU A 107 -13.61 8.87 10.63
C LEU A 107 -13.22 7.61 11.40
N GLU A 108 -14.01 7.24 12.41
CA GLU A 108 -13.77 6.02 13.18
C GLU A 108 -13.88 4.76 12.29
N GLY A 109 -14.90 4.72 11.41
CA GLY A 109 -15.04 3.65 10.43
C GLY A 109 -13.83 3.56 9.48
N MET A 110 -13.36 4.70 8.96
CA MET A 110 -12.17 4.75 8.09
C MET A 110 -10.90 4.29 8.80
N LYS A 111 -10.73 4.62 10.08
CA LYS A 111 -9.60 4.15 10.88
C LYS A 111 -9.63 2.65 11.11
N GLN A 112 -10.80 2.08 11.36
CA GLN A 112 -10.98 0.62 11.49
C GLN A 112 -10.68 -0.10 10.16
N GLU A 113 -11.13 0.44 9.04
CA GLU A 113 -10.82 -0.09 7.71
C GLU A 113 -9.32 -0.05 7.42
N TYR A 114 -8.66 1.07 7.72
CA TYR A 114 -7.21 1.22 7.59
C TYR A 114 -6.45 0.17 8.41
N GLU A 115 -6.87 -0.04 9.65
CA GLU A 115 -6.22 -1.01 10.55
C GLU A 115 -6.39 -2.45 10.03
N ALA A 116 -7.60 -2.82 9.58
CA ALA A 116 -7.87 -4.13 9.00
C ALA A 116 -7.08 -4.37 7.71
N GLU A 117 -7.02 -3.39 6.80
CA GLU A 117 -6.25 -3.49 5.57
C GLU A 117 -4.74 -3.56 5.83
N SER A 118 -4.25 -2.79 6.81
CA SER A 118 -2.84 -2.84 7.23
C SER A 118 -2.44 -4.22 7.76
N GLN A 119 -3.29 -4.84 8.58
CA GLN A 119 -3.08 -6.20 9.08
C GLN A 119 -3.10 -7.25 7.96
N ASN A 120 -4.05 -7.13 7.02
CA ASN A 120 -4.14 -8.00 5.86
C ASN A 120 -2.87 -7.93 4.99
N LEU A 121 -2.42 -6.71 4.68
CA LEU A 121 -1.20 -6.51 3.90
C LEU A 121 0.05 -7.02 4.61
N GLN A 122 0.14 -6.87 5.94
CA GLN A 122 1.22 -7.44 6.71
C GLN A 122 1.25 -8.97 6.63
N ALA A 123 0.08 -9.62 6.76
CA ALA A 123 -0.03 -11.07 6.64
C ALA A 123 0.37 -11.55 5.24
N GLN A 124 -0.07 -10.87 4.17
CA GLN A 124 0.34 -11.17 2.80
C GLN A 124 1.85 -10.99 2.58
N LEU A 125 2.44 -9.96 3.19
CA LEU A 125 3.88 -9.73 3.12
C LEU A 125 4.67 -10.87 3.77
N ASP A 126 4.22 -11.33 4.93
CA ASP A 126 4.88 -12.40 5.67
C ASP A 126 4.73 -13.75 4.93
N GLU A 127 3.57 -14.02 4.33
CA GLU A 127 3.37 -15.19 3.45
C GLU A 127 4.30 -15.16 2.22
N LYS A 128 4.40 -14.00 1.56
CA LYS A 128 5.30 -13.85 0.40
C LYS A 128 6.78 -13.98 0.78
N ARG A 129 7.17 -13.51 1.96
CA ARG A 129 8.54 -13.68 2.46
C ARG A 129 8.85 -15.14 2.75
N ALA A 130 7.92 -15.89 3.35
CA ALA A 130 8.06 -17.32 3.57
C ALA A 130 8.20 -18.07 2.23
N THR A 131 7.32 -17.79 1.27
CA THR A 131 7.38 -18.37 -0.09
C THR A 131 8.71 -18.04 -0.79
N SER A 132 9.23 -16.82 -0.66
CA SER A 132 10.52 -16.44 -1.23
C SER A 132 11.67 -17.24 -0.61
N ALA A 133 11.66 -17.43 0.72
CA ALA A 133 12.66 -18.23 1.40
C ALA A 133 12.62 -19.72 0.98
N ASP A 134 11.43 -20.27 0.73
CA ASP A 134 11.27 -21.64 0.21
C ASP A 134 11.85 -21.75 -1.20
N TYR A 135 11.60 -20.80 -2.09
CA TYR A 135 12.23 -20.77 -3.42
C TYR A 135 13.76 -20.63 -3.37
N ASP A 136 14.28 -19.82 -2.47
CA ASP A 136 15.73 -19.71 -2.29
C ASP A 136 16.36 -21.05 -1.88
N ASN A 137 15.69 -21.81 -1.01
CA ASN A 137 16.11 -23.15 -0.61
C ASN A 137 16.03 -24.14 -1.79
N GLU A 138 14.95 -24.12 -2.58
CA GLU A 138 14.81 -24.97 -3.77
C GLU A 138 15.90 -24.67 -4.82
N ILE A 139 16.18 -23.40 -5.06
CA ILE A 139 17.25 -22.97 -5.96
C ILE A 139 18.62 -23.46 -5.48
N ALA A 140 18.92 -23.31 -4.18
CA ALA A 140 20.17 -23.80 -3.61
C ALA A 140 20.30 -25.32 -3.76
N TYR A 141 19.24 -26.08 -3.51
CA TYR A 141 19.20 -27.52 -3.72
C TYR A 141 19.42 -27.91 -5.18
N ALA A 142 18.74 -27.26 -6.11
CA ALA A 142 18.90 -27.50 -7.54
C ALA A 142 20.32 -27.15 -8.03
N GLN A 143 20.93 -26.09 -7.52
CA GLN A 143 22.34 -25.74 -7.81
C GLN A 143 23.30 -26.79 -7.30
N GLN A 144 23.06 -27.34 -6.11
CA GLN A 144 23.89 -28.44 -5.57
C GLN A 144 23.76 -29.68 -6.45
N GLN A 145 22.55 -30.09 -6.83
CA GLN A 145 22.34 -31.22 -7.74
C GLN A 145 23.04 -31.00 -9.10
N ALA A 146 22.91 -29.80 -9.68
CA ALA A 146 23.58 -29.48 -10.94
C ALA A 146 25.12 -29.63 -10.83
N THR A 147 25.70 -29.20 -9.70
CA THR A 147 27.12 -29.36 -9.42
C THR A 147 27.52 -30.85 -9.29
N ASP A 148 26.69 -31.63 -8.58
CA ASP A 148 26.94 -33.07 -8.40
C ASP A 148 26.86 -33.81 -9.75
N TYR A 149 25.87 -33.50 -10.60
CA TYR A 149 25.77 -34.05 -11.97
C TYR A 149 26.95 -33.62 -12.86
N ALA A 150 27.41 -32.37 -12.77
CA ALA A 150 28.59 -31.90 -13.51
C ALA A 150 29.87 -32.66 -13.12
N ASN A 151 30.05 -32.90 -11.83
CA ASN A 151 31.16 -33.71 -11.30
C ASN A 151 31.10 -35.15 -11.80
N LEU A 152 29.93 -35.80 -11.71
CA LEU A 152 29.72 -37.14 -12.20
C LEU A 152 29.97 -37.24 -13.72
N LEU A 153 29.50 -36.29 -14.48
CA LEU A 153 29.74 -36.24 -15.93
C LEU A 153 31.25 -36.07 -16.23
N ALA A 154 31.96 -35.23 -15.51
CA ALA A 154 33.40 -35.08 -15.67
C ALA A 154 34.16 -36.37 -15.35
N GLU A 155 33.78 -37.10 -14.27
CA GLU A 155 34.35 -38.38 -13.91
C GLU A 155 34.11 -39.46 -14.99
N GLN A 156 32.84 -39.60 -15.46
CA GLN A 156 32.52 -40.53 -16.53
C GLN A 156 33.25 -40.18 -17.85
N THR A 157 33.40 -38.91 -18.17
CA THR A 157 34.16 -38.46 -19.35
C THR A 157 35.63 -38.81 -19.24
N ALA A 158 36.24 -38.64 -18.07
CA ALA A 158 37.64 -39.04 -17.83
C ALA A 158 37.83 -40.56 -17.92
N GLU A 159 36.88 -41.37 -17.40
CA GLU A 159 36.91 -42.80 -17.51
C GLU A 159 36.77 -43.28 -18.95
N LEU A 160 35.87 -42.71 -19.75
CA LEU A 160 35.74 -43.00 -21.17
C LEU A 160 37.02 -42.68 -21.96
N GLN A 161 37.65 -41.55 -21.67
CA GLN A 161 38.95 -41.20 -22.30
C GLN A 161 40.04 -42.19 -21.94
N ARG A 162 40.06 -42.66 -20.70
CA ARG A 162 41.02 -43.69 -20.26
C ARG A 162 40.80 -45.02 -20.98
N LEU A 163 39.54 -45.48 -21.03
CA LEU A 163 39.22 -46.76 -21.73
C LEU A 163 39.52 -46.66 -23.24
N GLU A 164 39.27 -45.48 -23.86
CA GLU A 164 39.59 -45.25 -25.25
C GLU A 164 41.10 -45.25 -25.52
N ALA A 165 41.90 -44.67 -24.64
CA ALA A 165 43.35 -44.72 -24.70
C ALA A 165 43.90 -46.16 -24.50
N GLU A 166 43.31 -46.93 -23.56
CA GLU A 166 43.66 -48.33 -23.34
C GLU A 166 43.33 -49.18 -24.58
N ARG A 167 42.16 -48.95 -25.23
CA ARG A 167 41.78 -49.62 -26.46
C ARG A 167 42.75 -49.33 -27.61
N ILE A 168 43.11 -48.04 -27.80
CA ILE A 168 44.08 -47.65 -28.84
C ILE A 168 45.45 -48.30 -28.58
N ALA A 169 45.93 -48.29 -27.33
CA ALA A 169 47.17 -48.90 -26.97
C ALA A 169 47.17 -50.43 -27.26
N ALA A 170 46.09 -51.15 -26.91
CA ALA A 170 45.91 -52.55 -27.19
C ALA A 170 45.86 -52.87 -28.70
N GLU A 171 45.16 -52.03 -29.49
CA GLU A 171 45.14 -52.15 -30.96
C GLU A 171 46.52 -51.95 -31.56
N GLU A 172 47.32 -50.96 -31.11
CA GLU A 172 48.70 -50.76 -31.57
C GLU A 172 49.61 -51.93 -31.20
N GLU A 173 49.47 -52.47 -29.97
CA GLU A 173 50.27 -53.58 -29.53
C GLU A 173 49.91 -54.83 -30.35
N ALA A 174 48.64 -55.14 -30.61
CA ALA A 174 48.19 -56.23 -31.45
C ALA A 174 48.71 -56.09 -32.91
N ARG A 175 48.70 -54.85 -33.42
CA ARG A 175 49.26 -54.57 -34.76
C ARG A 175 50.81 -54.83 -34.80
N ARG A 176 51.55 -54.39 -33.78
CA ARG A 176 53.01 -54.65 -33.69
C ARG A 176 53.30 -56.13 -33.56
N GLN A 177 52.51 -56.88 -32.80
CA GLN A 177 52.64 -58.34 -32.69
C GLN A 177 52.38 -59.04 -34.04
N ALA A 178 51.31 -58.62 -34.75
CA ALA A 178 50.99 -59.15 -36.06
C ALA A 178 52.06 -58.84 -37.13
N GLU A 179 52.61 -57.62 -37.10
CA GLU A 179 53.75 -57.21 -37.95
C GLU A 179 55.06 -58.03 -37.65
N ALA A 180 55.30 -58.25 -36.34
CA ALA A 180 56.47 -59.06 -35.93
C ALA A 180 56.28 -60.55 -36.31
N GLU A 181 55.08 -61.12 -36.15
CA GLU A 181 54.79 -62.48 -36.61
C GLU A 181 54.91 -62.63 -38.13
N ALA A 182 54.38 -61.65 -38.89
CA ALA A 182 54.50 -61.65 -40.36
C ALA A 182 55.96 -61.55 -40.80
N ALA A 183 56.77 -60.69 -40.15
CA ALA A 183 58.21 -60.60 -40.43
C ALA A 183 58.95 -61.90 -40.10
N ALA A 184 58.63 -62.55 -38.93
CA ALA A 184 59.23 -63.81 -38.55
C ALA A 184 58.87 -64.96 -39.52
N ARG A 185 57.61 -65.03 -40.06
CA ARG A 185 57.19 -65.96 -41.12
C ARG A 185 57.94 -65.75 -42.41
N ALA A 186 58.07 -64.47 -42.83
CA ALA A 186 58.77 -64.13 -44.06
C ALA A 186 60.28 -64.50 -43.95
N GLN A 187 60.89 -64.30 -42.76
CA GLN A 187 62.24 -64.79 -42.55
C GLN A 187 62.41 -66.28 -42.57
N ALA A 188 61.46 -67.04 -41.95
CA ALA A 188 61.48 -68.45 -41.92
C ALA A 188 61.26 -69.04 -43.36
N GLU A 189 60.34 -68.43 -44.14
CA GLU A 189 60.12 -68.80 -45.55
C GLU A 189 61.38 -68.52 -46.40
N ALA A 190 62.08 -67.37 -46.20
CA ALA A 190 63.33 -67.05 -46.87
C ALA A 190 64.50 -67.97 -46.48
N GLU A 191 64.59 -68.38 -45.18
CA GLU A 191 65.55 -69.35 -44.76
C GLU A 191 65.28 -70.79 -45.33
N GLU A 192 64.01 -71.17 -45.39
CA GLU A 192 63.62 -72.45 -46.01
C GLU A 192 63.88 -72.45 -47.50
N GLU A 193 63.66 -71.33 -48.23
CA GLU A 193 64.01 -71.19 -49.63
C GLU A 193 65.53 -71.22 -49.84
N ALA A 194 66.30 -70.53 -48.99
CA ALA A 194 67.78 -70.55 -49.02
C ALA A 194 68.35 -71.98 -48.72
N GLU A 195 67.78 -72.74 -47.79
CA GLU A 195 68.15 -74.12 -47.51
C GLU A 195 67.80 -75.02 -48.72
N LYS A 196 66.71 -74.81 -49.37
CA LYS A 196 66.32 -75.54 -50.58
C LYS A 196 67.23 -75.27 -51.80
N GLU A 197 67.62 -73.99 -52.00
CA GLU A 197 68.58 -73.58 -52.99
C GLU A 197 69.98 -74.16 -52.69
N ALA A 198 70.42 -74.12 -51.43
CA ALA A 198 71.75 -74.70 -51.01
C ALA A 198 71.75 -76.21 -51.15
N ALA A 199 70.63 -76.93 -50.95
CA ALA A 199 70.50 -78.35 -51.18
C ALA A 199 70.45 -78.76 -52.67
N ALA A 200 69.98 -77.89 -53.52
CA ALA A 200 69.97 -78.11 -54.98
C ALA A 200 71.31 -77.83 -55.63
N ASP A 201 72.20 -76.97 -55.03
CA ASP A 201 73.50 -76.66 -55.59
C ASP A 201 74.62 -77.66 -55.08
N GLY A 202 74.23 -78.59 -54.21
CA GLY A 202 75.17 -79.68 -53.65
C GLY A 202 75.07 -81.02 -54.39
N GLU A 203 74.25 -81.16 -55.48
CA GLU A 203 74.12 -82.37 -56.28
C GLU A 203 74.69 -82.26 -57.72
N GLU A 204 75.72 -81.38 -58.00
CA GLU A 204 76.51 -81.49 -59.21
C GLU A 204 77.90 -82.06 -59.02
#